data_1d90502d9f5aac70210917d688ff14b6
#
_entry.id   1d90502d9f5aac70210917d688ff14b6
#
_cell.length_a   1.000
_cell.length_b   1.000
_cell.length_c   1.000
_cell.angle_alpha   90.00
_cell.angle_beta   90.00
_cell.angle_gamma   90.00
#
_symmetry.space_group_name_H-M   'P 1'
#
loop_
_entity.id
_entity.type
_entity.pdbx_description
1 polymer ?
#
loop_
_entity_poly.entity_id
_entity_poly.type
_entity_poly.pdbx_seq_one_letter_code
_entity_poly.pdbx_strand_id
1 'polypeptide(L)'
;MLRLLRNEPRAACLLLALVMANLLAWGLAWHTFSGSTALMAASLLAWCYGLRHAVDADHIAAIDTVTRKMMQQGKRPSGVGAWFSLGHSTIVVLASIAIAATATAFQKNMEWFHETGSLIGTAVSATFLLAMALVNMVILRGVWRSFQALKHGRPVQGDITLPAQGGIMNWLFGKTFRLVNRSWQMYLVGFLFGLGFDTATEIGVLGISAASASSGMSVWSIMIFPALFASGMALVDTLDNLLMVGAYGWAFNKPQRKLYYNMTITGTSVVVALFIGGLEALGLLMDKFALSGGVWDLIGAVNDNLGDAGFVVVGLFVACWLISMANYRWRGYDALVVRS
;
A
#
# COMPACT_ATOMS: atom_id res chain seq x y z
N MET A 1 -7.39 4.43 -17.81
CA MET A 1 -7.97 5.38 -16.84
C MET A 1 -9.34 5.94 -17.29
N LEU A 2 -9.45 6.78 -18.32
CA LEU A 2 -10.72 7.40 -18.75
C LEU A 2 -11.86 6.41 -19.00
N ARG A 3 -11.61 5.26 -19.65
CA ARG A 3 -12.62 4.20 -19.85
C ARG A 3 -13.06 3.57 -18.54
N LEU A 4 -12.14 3.39 -17.57
CA LEU A 4 -12.44 2.85 -16.25
C LEU A 4 -13.34 3.81 -15.49
N LEU A 5 -13.00 5.10 -15.44
CA LEU A 5 -13.80 6.13 -14.78
C LEU A 5 -15.20 6.28 -15.38
N ARG A 6 -15.33 6.16 -16.72
CA ARG A 6 -16.63 6.19 -17.39
C ARG A 6 -17.51 4.99 -17.03
N ASN A 7 -16.90 3.82 -16.83
CA ASN A 7 -17.62 2.58 -16.53
C ASN A 7 -17.80 2.32 -15.02
N GLU A 8 -17.12 3.11 -14.16
CA GLU A 8 -17.11 2.97 -12.71
C GLU A 8 -17.42 4.31 -12.03
N PRO A 9 -18.71 4.71 -11.95
CA PRO A 9 -19.07 6.02 -11.39
C PRO A 9 -18.63 6.21 -9.95
N ARG A 10 -18.51 5.13 -9.16
CA ARG A 10 -18.01 5.17 -7.79
C ARG A 10 -16.53 5.57 -7.73
N ALA A 11 -15.70 5.05 -8.64
CA ALA A 11 -14.29 5.42 -8.74
C ALA A 11 -14.12 6.89 -9.17
N ALA A 12 -14.93 7.35 -10.12
CA ALA A 12 -14.92 8.73 -10.56
C ALA A 12 -15.33 9.69 -9.43
N CYS A 13 -16.41 9.36 -8.70
CA CYS A 13 -16.88 10.14 -7.56
C CYS A 13 -15.83 10.19 -6.44
N LEU A 14 -15.16 9.06 -6.15
CA LEU A 14 -14.08 8.99 -5.17
C LEU A 14 -12.90 9.88 -5.54
N LEU A 15 -12.42 9.80 -6.80
CA LEU A 15 -11.35 10.68 -7.27
C LEU A 15 -11.72 12.15 -7.22
N LEU A 16 -12.94 12.49 -7.63
CA LEU A 16 -13.43 13.87 -7.54
C LEU A 16 -13.43 14.35 -6.09
N ALA A 17 -13.92 13.54 -5.16
CA ALA A 17 -13.91 13.88 -3.74
C ALA A 17 -12.48 14.10 -3.20
N LEU A 18 -11.50 13.27 -3.61
CA LEU A 18 -10.10 13.42 -3.20
C LEU A 18 -9.43 14.65 -3.83
N VAL A 19 -9.74 14.96 -5.10
CA VAL A 19 -9.27 16.20 -5.74
C VAL A 19 -9.86 17.41 -5.00
N MET A 20 -11.16 17.39 -4.68
CA MET A 20 -11.78 18.44 -3.92
C MET A 20 -11.19 18.58 -2.51
N ALA A 21 -10.87 17.47 -1.84
CA ALA A 21 -10.20 17.49 -0.53
C ALA A 21 -8.80 18.15 -0.63
N ASN A 22 -8.03 17.85 -1.68
CA ASN A 22 -6.75 18.53 -1.95
C ASN A 22 -6.94 20.03 -2.19
N LEU A 23 -7.90 20.42 -3.02
CA LEU A 23 -8.20 21.84 -3.28
C LEU A 23 -8.64 22.58 -2.01
N LEU A 24 -9.44 21.95 -1.17
CA LEU A 24 -9.86 22.51 0.11
C LEU A 24 -8.68 22.66 1.07
N ALA A 25 -7.82 21.64 1.20
CA ALA A 25 -6.62 21.71 2.04
C ALA A 25 -5.68 22.84 1.59
N TRP A 26 -5.45 22.98 0.29
CA TRP A 26 -4.66 24.06 -0.29
C TRP A 26 -5.35 25.42 -0.16
N GLY A 27 -6.68 25.50 -0.30
CA GLY A 27 -7.44 26.72 -0.06
C GLY A 27 -7.33 27.20 1.39
N LEU A 28 -7.39 26.27 2.36
CA LEU A 28 -7.17 26.58 3.77
C LEU A 28 -5.73 27.05 4.04
N ALA A 29 -4.73 26.37 3.45
CA ALA A 29 -3.34 26.77 3.58
C ALA A 29 -3.10 28.17 3.01
N TRP A 30 -3.63 28.45 1.83
CA TRP A 30 -3.54 29.78 1.20
C TRP A 30 -4.22 30.86 2.07
N HIS A 31 -5.45 30.60 2.50
CA HIS A 31 -6.20 31.54 3.35
C HIS A 31 -5.47 31.86 4.66
N THR A 32 -4.83 30.86 5.26
CA THR A 32 -4.21 31.01 6.60
C THR A 32 -2.77 31.51 6.51
N PHE A 33 -2.00 31.12 5.45
CA PHE A 33 -0.55 31.26 5.40
C PHE A 33 -0.04 32.14 4.26
N SER A 34 -0.90 32.75 3.42
CA SER A 34 -0.49 33.56 2.26
C SER A 34 0.41 34.75 2.64
N GLY A 35 0.33 35.24 3.88
CA GLY A 35 1.22 36.30 4.41
C GLY A 35 2.61 35.84 4.82
N SER A 36 2.92 34.52 4.78
CA SER A 36 4.21 33.95 5.18
C SER A 36 4.73 32.95 4.16
N THR A 37 5.80 33.33 3.45
CA THR A 37 6.47 32.43 2.49
C THR A 37 7.00 31.17 3.13
N ALA A 38 7.47 31.25 4.38
CA ALA A 38 7.98 30.10 5.14
C ALA A 38 6.87 29.08 5.44
N LEU A 39 5.67 29.54 5.87
CA LEU A 39 4.55 28.65 6.16
C LEU A 39 3.94 28.06 4.89
N MET A 40 3.93 28.82 3.78
CA MET A 40 3.53 28.30 2.48
C MET A 40 4.52 27.24 1.96
N ALA A 41 5.83 27.44 2.17
CA ALA A 41 6.85 26.44 1.84
C ALA A 41 6.70 25.18 2.71
N ALA A 42 6.44 25.33 4.00
CA ALA A 42 6.14 24.21 4.92
C ALA A 42 4.88 23.45 4.49
N SER A 43 3.83 24.16 4.01
CA SER A 43 2.61 23.56 3.47
C SER A 43 2.89 22.73 2.22
N LEU A 44 3.71 23.27 1.30
CA LEU A 44 4.15 22.53 0.12
C LEU A 44 4.94 21.28 0.50
N LEU A 45 5.85 21.41 1.46
CA LEU A 45 6.68 20.30 1.93
C LEU A 45 5.81 19.22 2.57
N ALA A 46 4.85 19.57 3.44
CA ALA A 46 3.92 18.64 4.05
C ALA A 46 3.11 17.85 2.99
N TRP A 47 2.63 18.55 1.97
CA TRP A 47 1.93 17.91 0.85
C TRP A 47 2.83 16.99 0.04
N CYS A 48 4.05 17.43 -0.29
CA CYS A 48 5.05 16.60 -0.98
C CYS A 48 5.41 15.38 -0.16
N TYR A 49 5.51 15.48 1.16
CA TYR A 49 5.70 14.33 2.04
C TYR A 49 4.56 13.32 1.92
N GLY A 50 3.31 13.80 1.85
CA GLY A 50 2.15 12.92 1.62
C GLY A 50 2.20 12.20 0.28
N LEU A 51 2.53 12.92 -0.81
CA LEU A 51 2.70 12.32 -2.14
C LEU A 51 3.82 11.25 -2.14
N ARG A 52 4.93 11.57 -1.48
CA ARG A 52 6.10 10.70 -1.40
C ARG A 52 5.82 9.45 -0.57
N HIS A 53 5.14 9.61 0.57
CA HIS A 53 4.82 8.51 1.47
C HIS A 53 3.90 7.46 0.83
N ALA A 54 2.94 7.87 0.02
CA ALA A 54 2.10 6.94 -0.75
C ALA A 54 2.88 6.03 -1.72
N VAL A 55 4.12 6.37 -2.04
CA VAL A 55 4.98 5.56 -2.91
C VAL A 55 5.90 4.64 -2.10
N ASP A 56 5.75 4.58 -0.78
CA ASP A 56 6.53 3.66 0.05
C ASP A 56 6.17 2.20 -0.28
N ALA A 57 7.17 1.34 -0.17
CA ALA A 57 7.10 -0.01 -0.70
C ALA A 57 6.01 -0.88 -0.01
N ASP A 58 5.81 -0.68 1.27
CA ASP A 58 4.80 -1.34 2.09
C ASP A 58 3.37 -0.91 1.71
N HIS A 59 3.13 0.40 1.43
CA HIS A 59 1.88 0.91 0.91
C HIS A 59 1.50 0.23 -0.40
N ILE A 60 2.41 0.28 -1.38
CA ILE A 60 2.21 -0.34 -2.70
C ILE A 60 1.94 -1.83 -2.56
N ALA A 61 2.74 -2.54 -1.75
CA ALA A 61 2.60 -3.98 -1.55
C ALA A 61 1.28 -4.34 -0.87
N ALA A 62 0.85 -3.59 0.15
CA ALA A 62 -0.41 -3.82 0.86
C ALA A 62 -1.61 -3.57 -0.06
N ILE A 63 -1.64 -2.43 -0.75
CA ILE A 63 -2.73 -2.04 -1.67
C ILE A 63 -2.81 -3.01 -2.84
N ASP A 64 -1.69 -3.35 -3.51
CA ASP A 64 -1.66 -4.30 -4.63
C ASP A 64 -2.21 -5.66 -4.22
N THR A 65 -1.68 -6.20 -3.14
CA THR A 65 -2.01 -7.55 -2.70
C THR A 65 -3.51 -7.70 -2.41
N VAL A 66 -4.11 -6.73 -1.72
CA VAL A 66 -5.55 -6.76 -1.40
C VAL A 66 -6.40 -6.48 -2.64
N THR A 67 -6.03 -5.50 -3.45
CA THR A 67 -6.71 -5.18 -4.71
C THR A 67 -6.80 -6.40 -5.60
N ARG A 68 -5.70 -7.08 -5.81
CA ARG A 68 -5.63 -8.29 -6.64
C ARG A 68 -6.45 -9.44 -6.04
N LYS A 69 -6.33 -9.71 -4.74
CA LYS A 69 -7.14 -10.72 -4.05
C LYS A 69 -8.63 -10.47 -4.27
N MET A 70 -9.09 -9.23 -4.09
CA MET A 70 -10.51 -8.89 -4.28
C MET A 70 -10.95 -9.03 -5.74
N MET A 71 -10.11 -8.66 -6.69
CA MET A 71 -10.41 -8.82 -8.12
C MET A 71 -10.46 -10.29 -8.53
N GLN A 72 -9.61 -11.15 -7.97
CA GLN A 72 -9.69 -12.59 -8.17
C GLN A 72 -11.02 -13.18 -7.67
N GLN A 73 -11.61 -12.58 -6.62
CA GLN A 73 -12.94 -12.91 -6.10
C GLN A 73 -14.08 -12.30 -6.92
N GLY A 74 -13.82 -11.70 -8.08
CA GLY A 74 -14.82 -11.04 -8.93
C GLY A 74 -15.33 -9.70 -8.40
N LYS A 75 -14.68 -9.13 -7.38
CA LYS A 75 -15.02 -7.81 -6.81
C LYS A 75 -14.29 -6.69 -7.54
N ARG A 76 -14.80 -5.46 -7.41
CA ARG A 76 -14.17 -4.25 -7.95
C ARG A 76 -13.72 -3.34 -6.81
N PRO A 77 -12.47 -3.49 -6.34
CA PRO A 77 -11.98 -2.83 -5.12
C PRO A 77 -11.43 -1.42 -5.40
N SER A 78 -12.23 -0.53 -5.98
CA SER A 78 -11.78 0.83 -6.36
C SER A 78 -11.51 1.78 -5.19
N GLY A 79 -11.81 1.39 -3.95
CA GLY A 79 -11.59 2.22 -2.75
C GLY A 79 -10.54 1.68 -1.78
N VAL A 80 -9.77 0.66 -2.14
CA VAL A 80 -8.77 0.04 -1.25
C VAL A 80 -7.71 1.06 -0.83
N GLY A 81 -7.11 1.79 -1.77
CA GLY A 81 -6.11 2.83 -1.48
C GLY A 81 -6.67 3.95 -0.60
N ALA A 82 -7.85 4.49 -0.93
CA ALA A 82 -8.47 5.56 -0.14
C ALA A 82 -8.71 5.16 1.31
N TRP A 83 -9.26 3.97 1.56
CA TRP A 83 -9.51 3.50 2.91
C TRP A 83 -8.22 3.23 3.69
N PHE A 84 -7.18 2.71 3.01
CA PHE A 84 -5.88 2.51 3.61
C PHE A 84 -5.28 3.85 4.05
N SER A 85 -5.20 4.83 3.14
CA SER A 85 -4.67 6.16 3.43
C SER A 85 -5.45 6.89 4.54
N LEU A 86 -6.77 6.78 4.54
CA LEU A 86 -7.59 7.39 5.60
C LEU A 86 -7.29 6.79 6.98
N GLY A 87 -7.10 5.47 7.04
CA GLY A 87 -6.69 4.80 8.29
C GLY A 87 -5.32 5.27 8.75
N HIS A 88 -4.35 5.24 7.86
CA HIS A 88 -2.97 5.67 8.12
C HIS A 88 -2.91 7.14 8.55
N SER A 89 -3.54 8.04 7.79
CA SER A 89 -3.60 9.48 8.11
C SER A 89 -4.26 9.79 9.44
N THR A 90 -5.16 8.92 9.93
CA THR A 90 -5.80 9.11 11.24
C THR A 90 -4.75 9.14 12.33
N ILE A 91 -3.74 8.28 12.29
CA ILE A 91 -2.65 8.25 13.26
C ILE A 91 -1.81 9.54 13.17
N VAL A 92 -1.45 9.96 11.94
CA VAL A 92 -0.66 11.19 11.72
C VAL A 92 -1.41 12.42 12.24
N VAL A 93 -2.72 12.51 12.00
CA VAL A 93 -3.58 13.59 12.51
C VAL A 93 -3.65 13.56 14.05
N LEU A 94 -3.88 12.38 14.64
CA LEU A 94 -3.93 12.24 16.11
C LEU A 94 -2.61 12.63 16.78
N ALA A 95 -1.49 12.20 16.20
CA ALA A 95 -0.16 12.58 16.69
C ALA A 95 0.07 14.10 16.56
N SER A 96 -0.32 14.70 15.44
CA SER A 96 -0.21 16.15 15.26
C SER A 96 -1.09 16.94 16.25
N ILE A 97 -2.30 16.45 16.58
CA ILE A 97 -3.16 17.03 17.63
C ILE A 97 -2.45 16.91 18.99
N ALA A 98 -1.90 15.74 19.31
CA ALA A 98 -1.20 15.54 20.58
C ALA A 98 0.00 16.49 20.71
N ILE A 99 0.79 16.66 19.65
CA ILE A 99 1.91 17.61 19.58
C ILE A 99 1.41 19.04 19.78
N ALA A 100 0.36 19.46 19.05
CA ALA A 100 -0.18 20.81 19.13
C ALA A 100 -0.78 21.15 20.51
N ALA A 101 -1.38 20.15 21.19
CA ALA A 101 -1.99 20.33 22.51
C ALA A 101 -0.97 20.30 23.67
N THR A 102 0.18 19.65 23.48
CA THR A 102 1.13 19.35 24.56
C THR A 102 2.57 19.74 24.21
N ALA A 103 2.76 20.87 23.51
CA ALA A 103 4.03 21.28 22.90
C ALA A 103 5.28 21.21 23.83
N THR A 104 5.11 21.32 25.16
CA THR A 104 6.19 21.19 26.13
C THR A 104 6.31 19.81 26.78
N ALA A 105 5.20 19.08 26.96
CA ALA A 105 5.18 17.77 27.62
C ALA A 105 5.44 16.63 26.62
N PHE A 106 5.05 16.79 25.36
CA PHE A 106 5.21 15.77 24.31
C PHE A 106 6.67 15.62 23.87
N GLN A 107 7.46 16.68 23.86
CA GLN A 107 8.88 16.60 23.51
C GLN A 107 9.67 15.62 24.41
N LYS A 108 9.30 15.48 25.68
CA LYS A 108 9.95 14.54 26.61
C LYS A 108 9.59 13.08 26.36
N ASN A 109 8.44 12.81 25.73
CA ASN A 109 7.95 11.46 25.48
C ASN A 109 8.01 11.07 24.00
N MET A 110 8.53 11.96 23.12
CA MET A 110 8.61 11.73 21.69
C MET A 110 9.45 10.50 21.34
N GLU A 111 10.60 10.33 22.03
CA GLU A 111 11.48 9.17 21.83
C GLU A 111 10.76 7.86 22.15
N TRP A 112 10.06 7.79 23.28
CA TRP A 112 9.30 6.59 23.66
C TRP A 112 8.16 6.28 22.66
N PHE A 113 7.43 7.32 22.19
CA PHE A 113 6.41 7.17 21.17
C PHE A 113 6.98 6.71 19.85
N HIS A 114 8.13 7.25 19.45
CA HIS A 114 8.83 6.86 18.23
C HIS A 114 9.29 5.39 18.33
N GLU A 115 10.01 5.01 19.38
CA GLU A 115 10.52 3.66 19.57
C GLU A 115 9.39 2.62 19.63
N THR A 116 8.39 2.86 20.50
CA THR A 116 7.29 1.90 20.69
C THR A 116 6.38 1.85 19.47
N GLY A 117 6.07 3.00 18.87
CA GLY A 117 5.23 3.11 17.69
C GLY A 117 5.87 2.44 16.48
N SER A 118 7.15 2.73 16.22
CA SER A 118 7.92 2.11 15.14
C SER A 118 7.95 0.58 15.27
N LEU A 119 8.25 0.06 16.47
CA LEU A 119 8.25 -1.38 16.73
C LEU A 119 6.89 -2.02 16.41
N ILE A 120 5.78 -1.41 16.85
CA ILE A 120 4.43 -1.93 16.62
C ILE A 120 4.07 -1.85 15.15
N GLY A 121 4.30 -0.70 14.50
CA GLY A 121 3.93 -0.48 13.10
C GLY A 121 4.69 -1.40 12.17
N THR A 122 6.01 -1.47 12.31
CA THR A 122 6.85 -2.37 11.50
C THR A 122 6.50 -3.84 11.74
N ALA A 123 6.21 -4.24 13.00
CA ALA A 123 5.78 -5.61 13.29
C ALA A 123 4.42 -5.93 12.64
N VAL A 124 3.49 -4.98 12.62
CA VAL A 124 2.17 -5.13 11.95
C VAL A 124 2.36 -5.21 10.44
N SER A 125 3.15 -4.30 9.83
CA SER A 125 3.46 -4.29 8.41
C SER A 125 4.10 -5.61 7.99
N ALA A 126 5.20 -6.01 8.61
CA ALA A 126 5.90 -7.26 8.33
C ALA A 126 4.97 -8.48 8.43
N THR A 127 4.21 -8.57 9.52
CA THR A 127 3.27 -9.68 9.74
C THR A 127 2.17 -9.71 8.67
N PHE A 128 1.59 -8.55 8.34
CA PHE A 128 0.56 -8.44 7.31
C PHE A 128 1.10 -8.82 5.94
N LEU A 129 2.24 -8.27 5.52
CA LEU A 129 2.85 -8.56 4.22
C LEU A 129 3.24 -10.03 4.09
N LEU A 130 3.86 -10.62 5.11
CA LEU A 130 4.22 -12.05 5.12
C LEU A 130 2.98 -12.95 5.09
N ALA A 131 1.94 -12.64 5.88
CA ALA A 131 0.68 -13.39 5.86
C ALA A 131 0.02 -13.32 4.48
N MET A 132 0.00 -12.13 3.85
CA MET A 132 -0.56 -11.95 2.51
C MET A 132 0.30 -12.59 1.42
N ALA A 133 1.62 -12.61 1.56
CA ALA A 133 2.52 -13.36 0.67
C ALA A 133 2.21 -14.86 0.71
N LEU A 134 1.99 -15.43 1.89
CA LEU A 134 1.61 -16.84 2.05
C LEU A 134 0.26 -17.16 1.38
N VAL A 135 -0.75 -16.30 1.57
CA VAL A 135 -2.05 -16.43 0.89
C VAL A 135 -1.87 -16.43 -0.64
N ASN A 136 -1.13 -15.46 -1.15
CA ASN A 136 -0.86 -15.35 -2.57
C ASN A 136 -0.02 -16.50 -3.14
N MET A 137 0.88 -17.07 -2.36
CA MET A 137 1.66 -18.26 -2.75
C MET A 137 0.75 -19.48 -2.93
N VAL A 138 -0.25 -19.65 -2.07
CA VAL A 138 -1.25 -20.73 -2.21
C VAL A 138 -2.09 -20.52 -3.47
N ILE A 139 -2.54 -19.29 -3.73
CA ILE A 139 -3.26 -18.94 -4.96
C ILE A 139 -2.37 -19.19 -6.18
N LEU A 140 -1.12 -18.75 -6.14
CA LEU A 140 -0.14 -18.93 -7.23
C LEU A 140 0.03 -20.40 -7.59
N ARG A 141 0.13 -21.30 -6.59
CA ARG A 141 0.20 -22.75 -6.82
C ARG A 141 -1.04 -23.28 -7.56
N GLY A 142 -2.23 -22.81 -7.17
CA GLY A 142 -3.48 -23.18 -7.83
C GLY A 142 -3.51 -22.72 -9.29
N VAL A 143 -3.21 -21.45 -9.52
CA VAL A 143 -3.16 -20.85 -10.87
C VAL A 143 -2.09 -21.50 -11.74
N TRP A 144 -0.91 -21.79 -11.20
CA TRP A 144 0.16 -22.50 -11.88
C TRP A 144 -0.29 -23.88 -12.37
N ARG A 145 -0.94 -24.66 -11.49
CA ARG A 145 -1.47 -25.99 -11.88
C ARG A 145 -2.51 -25.89 -12.99
N SER A 146 -3.42 -24.92 -12.89
CA SER A 146 -4.45 -24.66 -13.91
C SER A 146 -3.83 -24.24 -15.24
N PHE A 147 -2.78 -23.40 -15.21
CA PHE A 147 -2.06 -22.99 -16.42
C PHE A 147 -1.29 -24.16 -17.07
N GLN A 148 -0.67 -25.03 -16.27
CA GLN A 148 -0.02 -26.23 -16.76
C GLN A 148 -1.03 -27.22 -17.37
N ALA A 149 -2.19 -27.41 -16.75
CA ALA A 149 -3.27 -28.23 -17.32
C ALA A 149 -3.72 -27.69 -18.69
N LEU A 150 -3.93 -26.37 -18.79
CA LEU A 150 -4.27 -25.71 -20.05
C LEU A 150 -3.20 -25.93 -21.14
N LYS A 151 -1.92 -25.77 -20.78
CA LYS A 151 -0.81 -25.95 -21.70
C LYS A 151 -0.70 -27.38 -22.26
N HIS A 152 -1.10 -28.38 -21.48
CA HIS A 152 -1.10 -29.79 -21.87
C HIS A 152 -2.45 -30.27 -22.42
N GLY A 153 -3.40 -29.36 -22.73
CA GLY A 153 -4.71 -29.69 -23.27
C GLY A 153 -5.62 -30.49 -22.34
N ARG A 154 -5.33 -30.48 -21.03
CA ARG A 154 -6.14 -31.14 -20.00
C ARG A 154 -7.28 -30.25 -19.56
N PRO A 155 -8.45 -30.79 -19.17
CA PRO A 155 -9.53 -29.99 -18.64
C PRO A 155 -9.07 -29.24 -17.37
N VAL A 156 -9.38 -27.96 -17.31
CA VAL A 156 -9.07 -27.12 -16.13
C VAL A 156 -10.17 -27.39 -15.12
N GLN A 157 -9.90 -28.28 -14.14
CA GLN A 157 -10.85 -28.60 -13.08
C GLN A 157 -10.86 -27.53 -11.98
N GLY A 158 -12.04 -27.02 -11.66
CA GLY A 158 -12.30 -26.16 -10.51
C GLY A 158 -12.37 -24.67 -10.81
N ASP A 159 -12.96 -23.94 -9.89
CA ASP A 159 -13.01 -22.49 -9.91
C ASP A 159 -11.57 -21.95 -9.77
N ILE A 160 -11.10 -21.26 -10.81
CA ILE A 160 -9.69 -20.80 -10.98
C ILE A 160 -9.27 -19.85 -9.83
N THR A 161 -10.22 -19.46 -9.00
CA THR A 161 -10.07 -18.39 -8.02
C THR A 161 -9.97 -18.84 -6.57
N LEU A 162 -10.26 -20.10 -6.25
CA LEU A 162 -10.23 -20.59 -4.87
C LEU A 162 -9.38 -21.88 -4.80
N PRO A 163 -8.50 -22.02 -3.79
CA PRO A 163 -7.89 -23.32 -3.51
C PRO A 163 -8.99 -24.33 -3.17
N ALA A 164 -8.84 -25.56 -3.67
CA ALA A 164 -9.79 -26.65 -3.47
C ALA A 164 -10.29 -26.68 -2.01
N GLN A 165 -11.63 -26.63 -1.86
CA GLN A 165 -12.28 -26.68 -0.56
C GLN A 165 -11.97 -28.02 0.09
N GLY A 166 -11.07 -28.03 1.07
CA GLY A 166 -10.83 -29.21 1.91
C GLY A 166 -9.41 -29.26 2.51
N GLY A 167 -9.33 -29.59 3.78
CA GLY A 167 -8.11 -29.90 4.51
C GLY A 167 -7.58 -28.82 5.44
N ILE A 168 -6.47 -29.14 6.10
CA ILE A 168 -5.74 -28.30 7.07
C ILE A 168 -5.44 -26.90 6.53
N MET A 169 -5.21 -26.77 5.20
CA MET A 169 -4.99 -25.50 4.52
C MET A 169 -6.19 -24.55 4.62
N ASN A 170 -7.42 -25.06 4.51
CA ASN A 170 -8.61 -24.21 4.67
C ASN A 170 -8.81 -23.77 6.12
N TRP A 171 -8.44 -24.60 7.09
CA TRP A 171 -8.49 -24.25 8.51
C TRP A 171 -7.42 -23.19 8.87
N LEU A 172 -6.18 -23.37 8.41
CA LEU A 172 -5.05 -22.48 8.70
C LEU A 172 -5.20 -21.12 7.98
N PHE A 173 -5.56 -21.16 6.71
CA PHE A 173 -5.64 -19.94 5.86
C PHE A 173 -7.05 -19.37 5.77
N GLY A 174 -8.10 -20.10 6.17
CA GLY A 174 -9.48 -19.62 6.09
C GLY A 174 -9.71 -18.33 6.90
N LYS A 175 -9.03 -18.16 8.04
CA LYS A 175 -9.05 -16.91 8.81
C LYS A 175 -8.28 -15.80 8.10
N THR A 176 -7.11 -16.09 7.54
CA THR A 176 -6.26 -15.12 6.80
C THR A 176 -6.92 -14.70 5.48
N PHE A 177 -7.62 -15.63 4.79
CA PHE A 177 -8.44 -15.29 3.62
C PHE A 177 -9.61 -14.36 3.95
N ARG A 178 -10.05 -14.30 5.22
CA ARG A 178 -11.11 -13.41 5.70
C ARG A 178 -10.63 -12.04 6.15
N LEU A 179 -9.31 -11.82 6.28
CA LEU A 179 -8.74 -10.59 6.85
C LEU A 179 -9.24 -9.31 6.14
N VAL A 180 -9.24 -9.28 4.81
CA VAL A 180 -9.78 -8.13 4.07
C VAL A 180 -10.64 -8.65 2.91
N ASN A 181 -11.96 -8.45 3.00
CA ASN A 181 -12.96 -8.85 1.98
C ASN A 181 -13.77 -7.67 1.44
N ARG A 182 -13.66 -6.51 2.07
CA ARG A 182 -14.31 -5.26 1.69
C ARG A 182 -13.30 -4.12 1.75
N SER A 183 -13.37 -3.18 0.82
CA SER A 183 -12.42 -2.06 0.74
C SER A 183 -12.31 -1.26 2.04
N TRP A 184 -13.41 -1.04 2.76
CA TRP A 184 -13.41 -0.28 4.02
C TRP A 184 -12.57 -0.92 5.14
N GLN A 185 -12.35 -2.25 5.09
CA GLN A 185 -11.51 -2.95 6.08
C GLN A 185 -10.04 -2.56 5.96
N MET A 186 -9.63 -1.97 4.82
CA MET A 186 -8.31 -1.40 4.65
C MET A 186 -8.06 -0.19 5.55
N TYR A 187 -9.10 0.46 6.06
CA TYR A 187 -8.95 1.50 7.07
C TYR A 187 -8.24 0.98 8.33
N LEU A 188 -8.65 -0.19 8.83
CA LEU A 188 -8.00 -0.79 10.00
C LEU A 188 -6.55 -1.21 9.71
N VAL A 189 -6.29 -1.70 8.50
CA VAL A 189 -4.93 -2.05 8.09
C VAL A 189 -4.07 -0.80 8.02
N GLY A 190 -4.52 0.25 7.33
CA GLY A 190 -3.80 1.52 7.25
C GLY A 190 -3.60 2.18 8.63
N PHE A 191 -4.61 2.13 9.50
CA PHE A 191 -4.50 2.62 10.87
C PHE A 191 -3.38 1.91 11.64
N LEU A 192 -3.27 0.58 11.51
CA LEU A 192 -2.23 -0.20 12.17
C LEU A 192 -0.84 0.06 11.58
N PHE A 193 -0.75 0.26 10.26
CA PHE A 193 0.49 0.66 9.59
C PHE A 193 0.96 2.04 10.07
N GLY A 194 0.04 3.01 10.21
CA GLY A 194 0.35 4.36 10.68
C GLY A 194 0.87 4.45 12.12
N LEU A 195 0.82 3.37 12.90
CA LEU A 195 1.45 3.35 14.23
C LEU A 195 3.00 3.36 14.16
N GLY A 196 3.57 3.07 12.97
CA GLY A 196 5.00 2.95 12.79
C GLY A 196 5.79 4.23 13.06
N PHE A 197 5.35 5.36 12.52
CA PHE A 197 6.12 6.63 12.52
C PHE A 197 7.61 6.43 12.16
N ASP A 198 7.90 5.48 11.30
CA ASP A 198 9.27 5.05 10.97
C ASP A 198 9.81 5.73 9.71
N THR A 199 8.98 6.47 8.98
CA THR A 199 9.39 7.13 7.76
C THR A 199 9.77 8.60 7.97
N ALA A 200 10.81 9.05 7.25
CA ALA A 200 11.25 10.44 7.27
C ALA A 200 10.14 11.44 6.89
N THR A 201 9.17 11.00 6.09
CA THR A 201 8.04 11.82 5.64
C THR A 201 7.03 12.07 6.76
N GLU A 202 6.72 11.06 7.57
CA GLU A 202 5.86 11.21 8.76
C GLU A 202 6.54 12.04 9.83
N ILE A 203 7.80 11.72 10.15
CA ILE A 203 8.61 12.51 11.09
C ILE A 203 8.68 13.96 10.61
N GLY A 204 8.84 14.19 9.31
CA GLY A 204 8.90 15.52 8.71
C GLY A 204 7.62 16.33 8.95
N VAL A 205 6.43 15.77 8.72
CA VAL A 205 5.17 16.48 8.95
C VAL A 205 4.89 16.70 10.43
N LEU A 206 5.27 15.75 11.30
CA LEU A 206 5.19 15.92 12.75
C LEU A 206 6.18 17.00 13.25
N GLY A 207 7.38 17.06 12.68
CA GLY A 207 8.37 18.12 12.94
C GLY A 207 7.87 19.51 12.56
N ILE A 208 7.23 19.66 11.39
CA ILE A 208 6.57 20.91 10.99
C ILE A 208 5.49 21.30 12.03
N SER A 209 4.66 20.33 12.43
CA SER A 209 3.62 20.54 13.43
C SER A 209 4.19 20.96 14.78
N ALA A 210 5.27 20.33 15.24
CA ALA A 210 5.96 20.64 16.48
C ALA A 210 6.61 22.05 16.48
N ALA A 211 7.30 22.40 15.40
CA ALA A 211 7.89 23.74 15.24
C ALA A 211 6.83 24.82 15.20
N SER A 212 5.71 24.57 14.54
CA SER A 212 4.56 25.50 14.51
C SER A 212 3.89 25.66 15.87
N ALA A 213 3.76 24.55 16.63
CA ALA A 213 3.24 24.59 18.00
C ALA A 213 4.15 25.38 18.94
N SER A 214 5.47 25.18 18.83
CA SER A 214 6.48 25.92 19.64
C SER A 214 6.49 27.43 19.35
N SER A 215 6.08 27.84 18.14
CA SER A 215 5.92 29.26 17.77
C SER A 215 4.60 29.89 18.24
N GLY A 216 3.76 29.14 18.97
CA GLY A 216 2.49 29.62 19.49
C GLY A 216 1.35 29.63 18.46
N MET A 217 1.49 28.90 17.35
CA MET A 217 0.43 28.80 16.35
C MET A 217 -0.79 28.06 16.92
N SER A 218 -1.99 28.46 16.48
CA SER A 218 -3.21 27.79 16.91
C SER A 218 -3.28 26.35 16.42
N VAL A 219 -3.87 25.45 17.21
CA VAL A 219 -4.04 24.03 16.85
C VAL A 219 -4.73 23.88 15.49
N TRP A 220 -5.74 24.69 15.20
CA TRP A 220 -6.47 24.65 13.92
C TRP A 220 -5.58 24.98 12.72
N SER A 221 -4.67 25.96 12.88
CA SER A 221 -3.72 26.29 11.80
C SER A 221 -2.69 25.18 11.61
N ILE A 222 -2.23 24.56 12.70
CA ILE A 222 -1.28 23.43 12.64
C ILE A 222 -1.89 22.24 11.91
N MET A 223 -3.20 21.96 12.07
CA MET A 223 -3.88 20.83 11.42
C MET A 223 -3.92 20.93 9.89
N ILE A 224 -3.60 22.08 9.31
CA ILE A 224 -3.49 22.23 7.86
C ILE A 224 -2.33 21.37 7.29
N PHE A 225 -1.22 21.22 8.00
CA PHE A 225 -0.09 20.41 7.53
C PHE A 225 -0.42 18.91 7.42
N PRO A 226 -0.94 18.24 8.49
CA PRO A 226 -1.36 16.85 8.35
C PRO A 226 -2.55 16.68 7.40
N ALA A 227 -3.42 17.67 7.21
CA ALA A 227 -4.49 17.61 6.21
C ALA A 227 -3.94 17.62 4.78
N LEU A 228 -2.92 18.45 4.50
CA LEU A 228 -2.20 18.45 3.21
C LEU A 228 -1.50 17.13 2.98
N PHE A 229 -0.77 16.61 3.97
CA PHE A 229 -0.14 15.30 3.91
C PHE A 229 -1.16 14.21 3.58
N ALA A 230 -2.23 14.13 4.37
CA ALA A 230 -3.29 13.12 4.21
C ALA A 230 -3.97 13.19 2.84
N SER A 231 -4.26 14.41 2.35
CA SER A 231 -4.91 14.60 1.05
C SER A 231 -4.01 14.19 -0.11
N GLY A 232 -2.71 14.51 -0.04
CA GLY A 232 -1.71 14.11 -1.02
C GLY A 232 -1.55 12.59 -1.07
N MET A 233 -1.37 11.96 0.08
CA MET A 233 -1.23 10.51 0.22
C MET A 233 -2.47 9.77 -0.29
N ALA A 234 -3.67 10.17 0.15
CA ALA A 234 -4.90 9.52 -0.27
C ALA A 234 -5.15 9.61 -1.79
N LEU A 235 -4.75 10.71 -2.41
CA LEU A 235 -4.86 10.86 -3.86
C LEU A 235 -3.95 9.87 -4.59
N VAL A 236 -2.68 9.76 -4.21
CA VAL A 236 -1.70 8.88 -4.88
C VAL A 236 -2.03 7.41 -4.63
N ASP A 237 -2.30 6.99 -3.40
CA ASP A 237 -2.69 5.61 -3.08
C ASP A 237 -3.95 5.17 -3.83
N THR A 238 -4.92 6.10 -4.00
CA THR A 238 -6.14 5.80 -4.76
C THR A 238 -5.85 5.71 -6.25
N LEU A 239 -5.00 6.58 -6.79
CA LEU A 239 -4.58 6.52 -8.19
C LEU A 239 -3.85 5.20 -8.49
N ASP A 240 -2.93 4.79 -7.63
CA ASP A 240 -2.22 3.51 -7.74
C ASP A 240 -3.20 2.33 -7.71
N ASN A 241 -4.11 2.29 -6.72
CA ASN A 241 -5.17 1.28 -6.65
C ASN A 241 -6.01 1.22 -7.94
N LEU A 242 -6.43 2.36 -8.50
CA LEU A 242 -7.23 2.40 -9.71
C LEU A 242 -6.45 1.99 -10.96
N LEU A 243 -5.15 2.31 -11.03
CA LEU A 243 -4.27 1.82 -12.09
C LEU A 243 -4.18 0.30 -12.03
N MET A 244 -4.01 -0.28 -10.85
CA MET A 244 -3.99 -1.73 -10.65
C MET A 244 -5.32 -2.37 -11.04
N VAL A 245 -6.46 -1.81 -10.62
CA VAL A 245 -7.80 -2.29 -11.02
C VAL A 245 -7.95 -2.28 -12.53
N GLY A 246 -7.48 -1.23 -13.21
CA GLY A 246 -7.50 -1.12 -14.67
C GLY A 246 -6.62 -2.16 -15.35
N ALA A 247 -5.39 -2.33 -14.88
CA ALA A 247 -4.43 -3.29 -15.42
C ALA A 247 -4.92 -4.74 -15.26
N TYR A 248 -5.38 -5.09 -14.06
CA TYR A 248 -5.91 -6.43 -13.79
C TYR A 248 -7.24 -6.69 -14.52
N GLY A 249 -8.13 -5.69 -14.62
CA GLY A 249 -9.36 -5.79 -15.37
C GLY A 249 -9.12 -6.12 -16.84
N TRP A 250 -8.12 -5.50 -17.47
CA TRP A 250 -7.71 -5.83 -18.84
C TRP A 250 -7.12 -7.25 -18.93
N ALA A 251 -6.28 -7.64 -17.98
CA ALA A 251 -5.66 -8.97 -17.98
C ALA A 251 -6.68 -10.10 -17.84
N PHE A 252 -7.81 -9.87 -17.18
CA PHE A 252 -8.80 -10.89 -16.85
C PHE A 252 -9.92 -11.07 -17.90
N ASN A 253 -9.90 -10.35 -19.02
CA ASN A 253 -10.97 -10.40 -20.04
C ASN A 253 -11.06 -11.73 -20.83
N LYS A 254 -9.95 -12.49 -20.97
CA LYS A 254 -9.93 -13.81 -21.62
C LYS A 254 -9.44 -14.88 -20.64
N PRO A 255 -10.03 -16.11 -20.60
CA PRO A 255 -9.64 -17.15 -19.65
C PRO A 255 -8.14 -17.51 -19.70
N GLN A 256 -7.56 -17.66 -20.90
CA GLN A 256 -6.14 -17.97 -21.11
C GLN A 256 -5.27 -16.82 -20.60
N ARG A 257 -5.64 -15.59 -20.95
CA ARG A 257 -4.97 -14.37 -20.51
C ARG A 257 -5.09 -14.21 -19.01
N LYS A 258 -6.27 -14.44 -18.43
CA LYS A 258 -6.51 -14.41 -16.99
C LYS A 258 -5.55 -15.34 -16.23
N LEU A 259 -5.42 -16.61 -16.70
CA LEU A 259 -4.52 -17.57 -16.07
C LEU A 259 -3.05 -17.13 -16.12
N TYR A 260 -2.58 -16.72 -17.30
CA TYR A 260 -1.18 -16.34 -17.49
C TYR A 260 -0.80 -15.09 -16.70
N TYR A 261 -1.58 -14.01 -16.83
CA TYR A 261 -1.29 -12.76 -16.12
C TYR A 261 -1.53 -12.90 -14.61
N ASN A 262 -2.55 -13.65 -14.19
CA ASN A 262 -2.74 -13.93 -12.76
C ASN A 262 -1.52 -14.66 -12.17
N MET A 263 -0.97 -15.63 -12.91
CA MET A 263 0.25 -16.33 -12.49
C MET A 263 1.46 -15.40 -12.38
N THR A 264 1.74 -14.60 -13.43
CA THR A 264 2.94 -13.75 -13.47
C THR A 264 2.85 -12.62 -12.45
N ILE A 265 1.72 -11.93 -12.39
CA ILE A 265 1.54 -10.80 -11.46
C ILE A 265 1.45 -11.29 -10.01
N THR A 266 0.73 -12.40 -9.74
CA THR A 266 0.71 -12.99 -8.38
C THR A 266 2.11 -13.42 -7.96
N GLY A 267 2.91 -13.98 -8.87
CA GLY A 267 4.30 -14.33 -8.59
C GLY A 267 5.14 -13.11 -8.21
N THR A 268 5.02 -12.03 -8.97
CA THR A 268 5.73 -10.76 -8.68
C THR A 268 5.34 -10.23 -7.30
N SER A 269 4.04 -10.17 -6.98
CA SER A 269 3.59 -9.65 -5.69
C SER A 269 4.00 -10.55 -4.52
N VAL A 270 4.06 -11.87 -4.70
CA VAL A 270 4.61 -12.78 -3.68
C VAL A 270 6.08 -12.44 -3.40
N VAL A 271 6.88 -12.25 -4.46
CA VAL A 271 8.30 -11.90 -4.33
C VAL A 271 8.45 -10.56 -3.62
N VAL A 272 7.71 -9.53 -4.06
CA VAL A 272 7.76 -8.19 -3.45
C VAL A 272 7.34 -8.24 -1.98
N ALA A 273 6.21 -8.86 -1.65
CA ALA A 273 5.72 -8.92 -0.28
C ALA A 273 6.63 -9.76 0.66
N LEU A 274 7.24 -10.84 0.15
CA LEU A 274 8.24 -11.59 0.92
C LEU A 274 9.52 -10.80 1.12
N PHE A 275 9.94 -10.03 0.13
CA PHE A 275 11.15 -9.23 0.20
C PHE A 275 10.98 -8.10 1.21
N ILE A 276 9.92 -7.31 1.08
CA ILE A 276 9.65 -6.16 1.97
C ILE A 276 9.36 -6.64 3.38
N GLY A 277 8.34 -7.49 3.57
CA GLY A 277 7.98 -7.99 4.89
C GLY A 277 9.09 -8.83 5.55
N GLY A 278 9.93 -9.50 4.74
CA GLY A 278 11.12 -10.20 5.20
C GLY A 278 12.20 -9.26 5.71
N LEU A 279 12.48 -8.16 4.98
CA LEU A 279 13.44 -7.14 5.40
C LEU A 279 12.99 -6.43 6.68
N GLU A 280 11.71 -6.03 6.76
CA GLU A 280 11.14 -5.44 7.96
C GLU A 280 11.26 -6.38 9.17
N ALA A 281 10.92 -7.66 9.00
CA ALA A 281 11.04 -8.67 10.06
C ALA A 281 12.50 -8.88 10.50
N LEU A 282 13.44 -8.90 9.55
CA LEU A 282 14.87 -9.01 9.85
C LEU A 282 15.42 -7.75 10.52
N GLY A 283 14.95 -6.55 10.13
CA GLY A 283 15.26 -5.29 10.80
C GLY A 283 14.82 -5.31 12.26
N LEU A 284 13.58 -5.71 12.53
CA LEU A 284 13.09 -5.86 13.91
C LEU A 284 13.90 -6.84 14.75
N LEU A 285 14.37 -7.95 14.15
CA LEU A 285 15.24 -8.90 14.84
C LEU A 285 16.61 -8.30 15.10
N MET A 286 17.18 -7.58 14.12
CA MET A 286 18.45 -6.87 14.24
C MET A 286 18.42 -5.90 15.42
N ASP A 287 17.38 -5.06 15.51
CA ASP A 287 17.24 -4.05 16.56
C ASP A 287 17.04 -4.72 17.93
N LYS A 288 16.14 -5.71 18.00
CA LYS A 288 15.80 -6.41 19.27
C LYS A 288 16.96 -7.16 19.86
N PHE A 289 17.82 -7.76 19.03
CA PHE A 289 18.95 -8.57 19.48
C PHE A 289 20.29 -7.85 19.33
N ALA A 290 20.28 -6.55 18.97
CA ALA A 290 21.47 -5.72 18.74
C ALA A 290 22.50 -6.40 17.81
N LEU A 291 22.00 -7.02 16.72
CA LEU A 291 22.82 -7.75 15.75
C LEU A 291 23.56 -6.75 14.85
N SER A 292 24.86 -6.95 14.65
CA SER A 292 25.72 -6.05 13.86
C SER A 292 26.77 -6.84 13.09
N GLY A 293 27.33 -6.21 12.05
CA GLY A 293 28.39 -6.74 11.21
C GLY A 293 27.91 -7.56 10.02
N GLY A 294 28.65 -7.47 8.91
CA GLY A 294 28.46 -8.26 7.69
C GLY A 294 27.06 -8.16 7.08
N VAL A 295 26.30 -9.24 7.14
CA VAL A 295 24.95 -9.31 6.55
C VAL A 295 23.95 -8.39 7.25
N TRP A 296 24.09 -8.18 8.56
CA TRP A 296 23.19 -7.33 9.32
C TRP A 296 23.34 -5.85 8.97
N ASP A 297 24.55 -5.39 8.72
CA ASP A 297 24.80 -4.01 8.26
C ASP A 297 24.18 -3.78 6.87
N LEU A 298 24.21 -4.79 5.99
CA LEU A 298 23.54 -4.72 4.70
C LEU A 298 22.01 -4.67 4.86
N ILE A 299 21.45 -5.50 5.74
CA ILE A 299 19.99 -5.50 6.03
C ILE A 299 19.58 -4.14 6.58
N GLY A 300 20.31 -3.57 7.52
CA GLY A 300 20.08 -2.23 8.06
C GLY A 300 20.08 -1.17 6.96
N ALA A 301 21.15 -1.13 6.15
CA ALA A 301 21.28 -0.17 5.06
C ALA A 301 20.12 -0.27 4.02
N VAL A 302 19.65 -1.47 3.72
CA VAL A 302 18.49 -1.65 2.82
C VAL A 302 17.20 -1.23 3.50
N ASN A 303 17.03 -1.55 4.79
CA ASN A 303 15.83 -1.22 5.56
C ASN A 303 15.68 0.30 5.73
N ASP A 304 16.77 1.02 6.00
CA ASP A 304 16.81 2.49 6.09
C ASP A 304 16.40 3.17 4.77
N ASN A 305 16.55 2.48 3.64
CA ASN A 305 16.21 2.97 2.31
C ASN A 305 14.93 2.34 1.74
N LEU A 306 14.15 1.59 2.52
CA LEU A 306 12.90 0.97 2.06
C LEU A 306 11.88 1.98 1.54
N GLY A 307 11.86 3.18 2.10
CA GLY A 307 11.04 4.25 1.59
C GLY A 307 11.33 4.57 0.11
N ASP A 308 12.61 4.59 -0.33
CA ASP A 308 12.98 4.80 -1.73
C ASP A 308 12.76 3.57 -2.60
N ALA A 309 12.69 2.38 -2.01
CA ALA A 309 12.43 1.13 -2.71
C ALA A 309 11.04 1.09 -3.36
N GLY A 310 10.09 1.93 -2.93
CA GLY A 310 8.76 2.03 -3.53
C GLY A 310 8.80 2.31 -5.03
N PHE A 311 9.66 3.22 -5.49
CA PHE A 311 9.84 3.49 -6.93
C PHE A 311 10.39 2.28 -7.68
N VAL A 312 11.29 1.50 -7.04
CA VAL A 312 11.82 0.26 -7.60
C VAL A 312 10.72 -0.79 -7.71
N VAL A 313 9.84 -0.88 -6.71
CA VAL A 313 8.67 -1.80 -6.71
C VAL A 313 7.71 -1.44 -7.84
N VAL A 314 7.34 -0.17 -8.01
CA VAL A 314 6.51 0.29 -9.15
C VAL A 314 7.19 -0.08 -10.48
N GLY A 315 8.47 0.23 -10.62
CA GLY A 315 9.25 -0.11 -11.81
C GLY A 315 9.27 -1.61 -12.10
N LEU A 316 9.40 -2.44 -11.05
CA LEU A 316 9.36 -3.90 -11.15
C LEU A 316 7.99 -4.40 -11.64
N PHE A 317 6.88 -3.88 -11.09
CA PHE A 317 5.54 -4.24 -11.55
C PHE A 317 5.31 -3.86 -13.02
N VAL A 318 5.68 -2.64 -13.42
CA VAL A 318 5.57 -2.16 -14.81
C VAL A 318 6.43 -3.02 -15.73
N ALA A 319 7.68 -3.27 -15.38
CA ALA A 319 8.59 -4.12 -16.17
C ALA A 319 8.06 -5.54 -16.29
N CYS A 320 7.62 -6.15 -15.19
CA CYS A 320 7.03 -7.48 -15.17
C CYS A 320 5.77 -7.56 -16.05
N TRP A 321 4.93 -6.54 -16.01
CA TRP A 321 3.74 -6.45 -16.87
C TRP A 321 4.11 -6.35 -18.35
N LEU A 322 5.07 -5.49 -18.72
CA LEU A 322 5.52 -5.33 -20.10
C LEU A 322 6.19 -6.61 -20.63
N ILE A 323 7.08 -7.24 -19.85
CA ILE A 323 7.75 -8.49 -20.18
C ILE A 323 6.72 -9.62 -20.34
N SER A 324 5.75 -9.70 -19.42
CA SER A 324 4.67 -10.68 -19.50
C SER A 324 3.83 -10.50 -20.77
N MET A 325 3.53 -9.26 -21.14
CA MET A 325 2.77 -8.95 -22.36
C MET A 325 3.55 -9.36 -23.61
N ALA A 326 4.85 -9.05 -23.68
CA ALA A 326 5.72 -9.42 -24.77
C ALA A 326 5.84 -10.95 -24.89
N ASN A 327 6.09 -11.64 -23.78
CA ASN A 327 6.21 -13.09 -23.73
C ASN A 327 4.88 -13.82 -24.09
N TYR A 328 3.74 -13.28 -23.61
CA TYR A 328 2.42 -13.80 -23.95
C TYR A 328 2.17 -13.78 -25.46
N ARG A 329 2.49 -12.64 -26.11
CA ARG A 329 2.36 -12.48 -27.57
C ARG A 329 3.34 -13.38 -28.32
N TRP A 330 4.61 -13.39 -27.90
CA TRP A 330 5.66 -14.18 -28.57
C TRP A 330 5.39 -15.67 -28.55
N ARG A 331 4.90 -16.18 -27.42
CA ARG A 331 4.57 -17.60 -27.27
C ARG A 331 3.20 -18.01 -27.83
N GLY A 332 2.43 -17.09 -28.36
CA GLY A 332 1.13 -17.36 -28.98
C GLY A 332 0.09 -17.98 -28.06
N TYR A 333 0.12 -17.66 -26.77
CA TYR A 333 -0.81 -18.23 -25.77
C TYR A 333 -2.29 -17.88 -26.02
N ASP A 334 -2.60 -16.92 -26.90
CA ASP A 334 -3.96 -16.63 -27.37
C ASP A 334 -4.59 -17.80 -28.17
N ALA A 335 -3.77 -18.70 -28.73
CA ALA A 335 -4.23 -19.87 -29.49
C ALA A 335 -4.58 -21.09 -28.62
N LEU A 336 -4.31 -21.04 -27.30
CA LEU A 336 -4.65 -22.13 -26.40
C LEU A 336 -6.17 -22.22 -26.23
N VAL A 337 -6.74 -23.41 -26.44
CA VAL A 337 -8.17 -23.68 -26.30
C VAL A 337 -8.45 -24.14 -24.88
N VAL A 338 -9.33 -23.41 -24.17
CA VAL A 338 -9.84 -23.85 -22.86
C VAL A 338 -10.89 -24.92 -23.10
N ARG A 339 -10.57 -26.17 -22.79
CA ARG A 339 -11.55 -27.26 -22.77
C ARG A 339 -12.20 -27.27 -21.38
N SER A 340 -13.48 -27.04 -21.35
CA SER A 340 -14.35 -27.14 -20.17
C SER A 340 -14.60 -28.60 -19.79
#